data_928776fb38e444a73b5539778b0724b7
#
_entry.id   928776fb38e444a73b5539778b0724b7
#
_cell.length_a   1.000
_cell.length_b   1.000
_cell.length_c   1.000
_cell.angle_alpha   90.00
_cell.angle_beta   90.00
_cell.angle_gamma   90.00
#
_symmetry.space_group_name_H-M   'P 1'
#
loop_
_entity.id
_entity.type
_entity.pdbx_description
1 polymer ?
#
loop_
_entity_poly.entity_id
_entity_poly.type
_entity_poly.pdbx_seq_one_letter_code
_entity_poly.pdbx_strand_id
1 'polypeptide(L)'
;MKVKYLILIFIFSFFNSLSQDRYTISGFIQDFNSGESLIGVSIYESKSFKGTSTNQYGFYSLTLDKGEYEIVYSFIGYKTITKKITLDKNIRTNISLKTDAILTKEVIVEGERLDKNVASSNMSQVKLKVESVKELPVILGEVDVLKSAQLLPGIQSGGEGNSGLYVRGGGPDQNLILLDEAVVYNAAHLFGFFSVFNADAIKDMNIIKGGMPAEYGGRLSSVIDITMKDGNNKRFQADGGIGLLSSRLTLQGPIQKEKSSFIVSGRRTYIDVLAQPFMNEENAFSGSGYYFYDLTTKVNYKLSDKNRLYLSGYFGR
;
A
#
# COMPACT_ATOMS: atom_id res chain seq x y z
N MET A 1 -46.65 47.01 14.16
CA MET A 1 -45.20 46.65 14.34
C MET A 1 -44.98 45.47 15.30
N LYS A 2 -45.70 45.30 16.36
CA LYS A 2 -45.48 44.26 17.39
C LYS A 2 -45.71 42.79 16.91
N VAL A 3 -46.59 42.53 15.97
CA VAL A 3 -46.93 41.16 15.47
C VAL A 3 -45.78 40.60 14.58
N LYS A 4 -45.09 41.42 13.82
CA LYS A 4 -43.98 41.00 12.96
C LYS A 4 -42.79 40.46 13.78
N TYR A 5 -42.50 41.05 14.93
CA TYR A 5 -41.44 40.55 15.85
C TYR A 5 -41.81 39.26 16.54
N LEU A 6 -43.11 39.07 16.82
CA LEU A 6 -43.61 37.83 17.45
C LEU A 6 -43.46 36.62 16.47
N ILE A 7 -43.74 36.83 15.20
CA ILE A 7 -43.56 35.79 14.15
C ILE A 7 -42.07 35.46 13.95
N LEU A 8 -41.20 36.49 13.99
CA LEU A 8 -39.75 36.27 13.88
C LEU A 8 -39.19 35.48 15.05
N ILE A 9 -39.64 35.74 16.27
CA ILE A 9 -39.26 34.96 17.47
C ILE A 9 -39.79 33.54 17.41
N PHE A 10 -40.99 33.32 16.89
CA PHE A 10 -41.58 31.99 16.74
C PHE A 10 -40.86 31.14 15.67
N ILE A 11 -40.38 31.75 14.59
CA ILE A 11 -39.57 31.06 13.56
C ILE A 11 -38.19 30.69 14.13
N PHE A 12 -37.59 31.53 14.98
CA PHE A 12 -36.28 31.24 15.58
C PHE A 12 -36.34 30.15 16.65
N SER A 13 -37.51 29.90 17.26
CA SER A 13 -37.70 28.87 18.28
C SER A 13 -37.75 27.43 17.71
N PHE A 14 -37.95 27.28 16.39
CA PHE A 14 -38.00 25.97 15.72
C PHE A 14 -36.64 25.41 15.29
N PHE A 15 -35.56 26.19 15.41
CA PHE A 15 -34.20 25.66 15.20
C PHE A 15 -33.63 25.03 16.47
N ASN A 16 -34.37 24.10 17.08
CA ASN A 16 -33.73 23.12 17.95
C ASN A 16 -32.96 22.16 17.02
N SER A 17 -31.70 22.46 16.73
CA SER A 17 -30.78 21.50 16.15
C SER A 17 -30.69 20.33 17.13
N LEU A 18 -31.35 19.25 16.82
CA LEU A 18 -31.10 17.95 17.45
C LEU A 18 -29.67 17.57 17.03
N SER A 19 -28.72 18.01 17.85
CA SER A 19 -27.35 17.51 17.77
C SER A 19 -27.42 16.02 18.06
N GLN A 20 -27.32 15.19 17.04
CA GLN A 20 -27.12 13.76 17.25
C GLN A 20 -25.77 13.59 17.96
N ASP A 21 -25.79 13.00 19.15
CA ASP A 21 -24.58 12.64 19.89
C ASP A 21 -23.83 11.54 19.12
N ARG A 22 -22.89 11.97 18.27
CA ARG A 22 -22.06 11.06 17.47
C ARG A 22 -20.64 11.08 17.99
N TYR A 23 -20.08 9.90 18.17
CA TYR A 23 -18.73 9.73 18.68
C TYR A 23 -17.89 8.90 17.71
N THR A 24 -16.59 9.09 17.79
CA THR A 24 -15.64 8.46 16.88
C THR A 24 -14.76 7.46 17.60
N ILE A 25 -14.68 6.26 17.04
CA ILE A 25 -13.67 5.25 17.38
C ILE A 25 -12.54 5.41 16.36
N SER A 26 -11.32 5.66 16.84
CA SER A 26 -10.15 5.80 15.98
C SER A 26 -8.94 5.08 16.54
N GLY A 27 -7.94 4.84 15.70
CA GLY A 27 -6.70 4.21 16.15
C GLY A 27 -5.85 3.70 15.01
N PHE A 28 -4.81 2.96 15.36
CA PHE A 28 -3.92 2.30 14.41
C PHE A 28 -4.04 0.79 14.50
N ILE A 29 -3.92 0.13 13.35
CA ILE A 29 -3.88 -1.32 13.26
C ILE A 29 -2.51 -1.76 12.74
N GLN A 30 -1.89 -2.72 13.44
CA GLN A 30 -0.54 -3.18 13.20
C GLN A 30 -0.49 -4.71 13.16
N ASP A 31 0.51 -5.24 12.46
CA ASP A 31 0.89 -6.64 12.58
C ASP A 31 1.48 -6.92 13.98
N PHE A 32 1.04 -7.99 14.60
CA PHE A 32 1.51 -8.38 15.93
C PHE A 32 2.98 -8.77 15.95
N ASN A 33 3.50 -9.39 14.88
CA ASN A 33 4.84 -9.95 14.85
C ASN A 33 5.91 -8.90 14.47
N SER A 34 5.59 -8.05 13.49
CA SER A 34 6.51 -7.03 12.97
C SER A 34 6.29 -5.64 13.54
N GLY A 35 5.07 -5.35 14.02
CA GLY A 35 4.63 -4.01 14.40
C GLY A 35 4.40 -3.09 13.20
N GLU A 36 4.44 -3.62 11.98
CA GLU A 36 4.18 -2.87 10.76
C GLU A 36 2.70 -2.47 10.68
N SER A 37 2.44 -1.26 10.20
CA SER A 37 1.07 -0.76 10.01
C SER A 37 0.34 -1.58 8.95
N LEU A 38 -0.91 -1.99 9.21
CA LEU A 38 -1.71 -2.77 8.27
C LEU A 38 -2.66 -1.86 7.48
N ILE A 39 -2.55 -1.89 6.16
CA ILE A 39 -3.30 -1.06 5.22
C ILE A 39 -4.51 -1.84 4.69
N GLY A 40 -5.68 -1.19 4.66
CA GLY A 40 -6.91 -1.80 4.11
C GLY A 40 -7.54 -2.86 5.01
N VAL A 41 -7.22 -2.85 6.31
CA VAL A 41 -7.97 -3.63 7.30
C VAL A 41 -9.40 -3.13 7.33
N SER A 42 -10.38 -4.01 7.29
CA SER A 42 -11.80 -3.68 7.39
C SER A 42 -12.20 -3.56 8.85
N ILE A 43 -12.82 -2.44 9.22
CA ILE A 43 -13.36 -2.16 10.56
C ILE A 43 -14.85 -1.89 10.38
N TYR A 44 -15.71 -2.69 10.98
CA TYR A 44 -17.15 -2.53 10.82
C TYR A 44 -17.93 -2.98 12.06
N GLU A 45 -19.11 -2.44 12.23
CA GLU A 45 -20.07 -2.85 13.24
C GLU A 45 -20.80 -4.11 12.78
N SER A 46 -20.89 -5.14 13.63
CA SER A 46 -21.33 -6.50 13.25
C SER A 46 -22.79 -6.57 12.79
N LYS A 47 -23.68 -5.69 13.26
CA LYS A 47 -25.12 -5.71 12.94
C LYS A 47 -25.49 -4.83 11.75
N SER A 48 -25.01 -3.56 11.75
CA SER A 48 -25.34 -2.59 10.69
C SER A 48 -24.40 -2.63 9.51
N PHE A 49 -23.25 -3.29 9.65
CA PHE A 49 -22.17 -3.30 8.67
C PHE A 49 -21.64 -1.91 8.29
N LYS A 50 -21.98 -0.87 9.06
CA LYS A 50 -21.34 0.43 8.92
C LYS A 50 -19.88 0.30 9.28
N GLY A 51 -19.00 0.73 8.39
CA GLY A 51 -17.57 0.49 8.58
C GLY A 51 -16.68 1.47 7.84
N THR A 52 -15.38 1.28 8.02
CA THR A 52 -14.28 1.99 7.41
C THR A 52 -13.13 1.04 7.15
N SER A 53 -12.08 1.49 6.50
CA SER A 53 -10.84 0.74 6.36
C SER A 53 -9.64 1.57 6.81
N THR A 54 -8.52 0.90 7.14
CA THR A 54 -7.28 1.60 7.45
C THR A 54 -6.68 2.23 6.20
N ASN A 55 -6.14 3.45 6.38
CA ASN A 55 -5.38 4.16 5.34
C ASN A 55 -3.96 3.58 5.20
N GLN A 56 -3.12 4.19 4.35
CA GLN A 56 -1.73 3.77 4.10
C GLN A 56 -0.83 3.77 5.35
N TYR A 57 -1.21 4.51 6.40
CA TYR A 57 -0.50 4.56 7.68
C TYR A 57 -1.09 3.62 8.73
N GLY A 58 -2.07 2.78 8.35
CA GLY A 58 -2.77 1.89 9.28
C GLY A 58 -3.75 2.59 10.21
N PHE A 59 -4.06 3.87 9.97
CA PHE A 59 -5.01 4.64 10.77
C PHE A 59 -6.44 4.39 10.28
N TYR A 60 -7.38 4.27 11.24
CA TYR A 60 -8.81 4.20 10.98
C TYR A 60 -9.59 5.20 11.84
N SER A 61 -10.76 5.57 11.33
CA SER A 61 -11.72 6.44 12.03
C SER A 61 -13.13 6.02 11.64
N LEU A 62 -13.95 5.65 12.63
CA LEU A 62 -15.34 5.22 12.46
C LEU A 62 -16.24 6.03 13.40
N THR A 63 -17.15 6.81 12.83
CA THR A 63 -18.08 7.65 13.59
C THR A 63 -19.46 7.00 13.59
N LEU A 64 -19.99 6.77 14.79
CA LEU A 64 -21.30 6.16 15.04
C LEU A 64 -22.07 7.01 16.06
N ASP A 65 -23.37 6.76 16.16
CA ASP A 65 -24.21 7.37 17.19
C ASP A 65 -23.85 6.81 18.59
N LYS A 66 -24.25 7.49 19.67
CA LYS A 66 -24.07 6.96 21.04
C LYS A 66 -24.75 5.61 21.18
N GLY A 67 -24.02 4.60 21.71
CA GLY A 67 -24.58 3.25 21.85
C GLY A 67 -23.56 2.18 22.22
N GLU A 68 -24.02 0.96 22.29
CA GLU A 68 -23.17 -0.22 22.46
C GLU A 68 -23.00 -0.94 21.11
N TYR A 69 -21.76 -1.22 20.77
CA TYR A 69 -21.38 -1.77 19.46
C TYR A 69 -20.43 -2.95 19.61
N GLU A 70 -20.56 -3.85 18.69
CA GLU A 70 -19.62 -4.95 18.50
C GLU A 70 -18.81 -4.68 17.22
N ILE A 71 -17.59 -4.19 17.39
CA ILE A 71 -16.71 -3.77 16.31
C ILE A 71 -15.81 -4.92 15.91
N VAL A 72 -15.84 -5.26 14.64
CA VAL A 72 -15.06 -6.33 13.99
C VAL A 72 -13.88 -5.71 13.27
N TYR A 73 -12.69 -6.27 13.47
CA TYR A 73 -11.45 -5.93 12.80
C TYR A 73 -11.03 -7.16 11.99
N SER A 74 -11.09 -7.06 10.67
CA SER A 74 -10.85 -8.19 9.77
C SER A 74 -9.85 -7.84 8.67
N PHE A 75 -8.90 -8.74 8.42
CA PHE A 75 -7.94 -8.60 7.35
C PHE A 75 -7.53 -9.97 6.82
N ILE A 76 -7.38 -10.09 5.49
CA ILE A 76 -7.03 -11.37 4.84
C ILE A 76 -5.66 -11.85 5.34
N GLY A 77 -5.58 -13.11 5.77
CA GLY A 77 -4.37 -13.72 6.34
C GLY A 77 -4.14 -13.40 7.82
N TYR A 78 -5.11 -12.77 8.50
CA TYR A 78 -5.04 -12.43 9.92
C TYR A 78 -6.26 -12.91 10.68
N LYS A 79 -6.05 -13.25 11.95
CA LYS A 79 -7.14 -13.64 12.84
C LYS A 79 -8.05 -12.43 13.11
N THR A 80 -9.33 -12.58 12.79
CA THR A 80 -10.35 -11.56 13.06
C THR A 80 -10.47 -11.31 14.57
N ILE A 81 -10.53 -10.05 14.95
CA ILE A 81 -10.75 -9.61 16.33
C ILE A 81 -12.09 -8.90 16.41
N THR A 82 -12.91 -9.25 17.40
CA THR A 82 -14.17 -8.58 17.72
C THR A 82 -14.08 -7.95 19.08
N LYS A 83 -14.47 -6.68 19.22
CA LYS A 83 -14.51 -5.95 20.49
C LYS A 83 -15.87 -5.33 20.74
N LYS A 84 -16.39 -5.52 21.96
CA LYS A 84 -17.57 -4.79 22.44
C LYS A 84 -17.13 -3.44 22.99
N ILE A 85 -17.76 -2.38 22.53
CA ILE A 85 -17.41 -0.99 22.83
C ILE A 85 -18.69 -0.22 23.19
N THR A 86 -18.72 0.42 24.36
CA THR A 86 -19.74 1.40 24.73
C THR A 86 -19.25 2.77 24.27
N LEU A 87 -19.92 3.33 23.26
CA LEU A 87 -19.54 4.59 22.63
C LEU A 87 -20.36 5.75 23.20
N ASP A 88 -19.85 6.35 24.27
CA ASP A 88 -20.41 7.52 24.97
C ASP A 88 -19.53 8.77 24.84
N LYS A 89 -18.33 8.61 24.28
CA LYS A 89 -17.32 9.63 23.99
C LYS A 89 -16.40 9.16 22.87
N ASN A 90 -15.54 10.06 22.37
CA ASN A 90 -14.51 9.67 21.42
C ASN A 90 -13.50 8.71 22.07
N ILE A 91 -13.31 7.54 21.44
CA ILE A 91 -12.46 6.46 21.95
C ILE A 91 -11.30 6.22 20.97
N ARG A 92 -10.10 6.08 21.52
CA ARG A 92 -8.94 5.65 20.75
C ARG A 92 -8.57 4.22 21.10
N THR A 93 -8.53 3.35 20.08
CA THR A 93 -8.23 1.93 20.25
C THR A 93 -7.25 1.47 19.19
N ASN A 94 -6.02 1.14 19.60
CA ASN A 94 -5.03 0.51 18.73
C ASN A 94 -5.18 -1.01 18.81
N ILE A 95 -5.04 -1.67 17.64
CA ILE A 95 -5.22 -3.12 17.49
C ILE A 95 -3.97 -3.72 16.88
N SER A 96 -3.50 -4.85 17.42
CA SER A 96 -2.46 -5.67 16.81
C SER A 96 -3.09 -6.98 16.36
N LEU A 97 -3.12 -7.22 15.05
CA LEU A 97 -3.65 -8.45 14.47
C LEU A 97 -2.53 -9.49 14.40
N LYS A 98 -2.85 -10.72 14.76
CA LYS A 98 -1.96 -11.87 14.60
C LYS A 98 -2.22 -12.51 13.24
N THR A 99 -1.17 -12.91 12.55
CA THR A 99 -1.29 -13.74 11.35
C THR A 99 -2.03 -15.02 11.71
N ASP A 100 -2.99 -15.39 10.90
CA ASP A 100 -3.60 -16.70 10.96
C ASP A 100 -2.79 -17.60 10.02
N ALA A 101 -1.99 -18.49 10.59
CA ALA A 101 -1.33 -19.54 9.81
C ALA A 101 -2.43 -20.52 9.36
N ILE A 102 -3.08 -20.21 8.27
CA ILE A 102 -3.98 -21.14 7.60
C ILE A 102 -3.09 -22.27 7.07
N LEU A 103 -2.98 -23.33 7.84
CA LEU A 103 -2.73 -24.66 7.28
C LEU A 103 -3.78 -24.83 6.18
N THR A 104 -3.32 -25.02 4.98
CA THR A 104 -4.06 -25.22 3.73
C THR A 104 -5.30 -26.13 3.91
N LYS A 105 -6.38 -25.58 4.42
CA LYS A 105 -7.71 -26.02 4.12
C LYS A 105 -8.20 -25.11 3.01
N GLU A 106 -8.59 -25.73 1.91
CA GLU A 106 -9.24 -25.17 0.75
C GLU A 106 -9.84 -23.79 1.07
N VAL A 107 -9.25 -22.75 0.52
CA VAL A 107 -9.77 -21.38 0.64
C VAL A 107 -11.08 -21.44 -0.11
N ILE A 108 -12.18 -21.65 0.62
CA ILE A 108 -13.48 -21.21 0.16
C ILE A 108 -13.30 -19.70 0.06
N VAL A 109 -13.09 -19.23 -1.16
CA VAL A 109 -13.21 -17.83 -1.51
C VAL A 109 -14.66 -17.51 -1.19
N GLU A 110 -14.93 -17.06 0.03
CA GLU A 110 -16.14 -16.31 0.30
C GLU A 110 -16.02 -15.12 -0.64
N GLY A 111 -16.81 -15.19 -1.71
CA GLY A 111 -16.76 -14.23 -2.79
C GLY A 111 -16.76 -12.83 -2.20
N GLU A 112 -15.82 -12.01 -2.61
CA GLU A 112 -15.90 -10.58 -2.36
C GLU A 112 -17.37 -10.20 -2.61
N ARG A 113 -18.00 -9.54 -1.64
CA ARG A 113 -19.39 -9.10 -1.78
C ARG A 113 -19.55 -8.53 -3.19
N LEU A 114 -20.47 -9.10 -3.96
CA LEU A 114 -20.75 -8.66 -5.34
C LEU A 114 -21.04 -7.15 -5.42
N ASP A 115 -21.44 -6.56 -4.30
CA ASP A 115 -21.78 -5.14 -4.14
C ASP A 115 -20.56 -4.26 -3.75
N LYS A 116 -19.37 -4.83 -3.48
CA LYS A 116 -18.18 -4.03 -3.09
C LYS A 116 -17.83 -3.00 -4.16
N ASN A 117 -17.97 -3.36 -5.43
CA ASN A 117 -17.73 -2.46 -6.55
C ASN A 117 -18.82 -1.39 -6.74
N VAL A 118 -20.01 -1.60 -6.17
CA VAL A 118 -21.15 -0.66 -6.26
C VAL A 118 -21.21 0.23 -5.01
N ALA A 119 -20.80 -0.30 -3.84
CA ALA A 119 -20.86 0.41 -2.57
C ALA A 119 -19.58 1.21 -2.26
N SER A 120 -18.46 0.92 -2.94
CA SER A 120 -17.23 1.70 -2.76
C SER A 120 -17.26 2.97 -3.61
N SER A 121 -16.97 4.12 -3.02
CA SER A 121 -16.77 5.39 -3.73
C SER A 121 -15.54 5.37 -4.67
N ASN A 122 -14.69 4.35 -4.55
CA ASN A 122 -13.45 4.21 -5.29
C ASN A 122 -13.62 3.23 -6.46
N MET A 123 -14.11 3.74 -7.58
CA MET A 123 -14.25 2.95 -8.80
C MET A 123 -12.90 2.69 -9.47
N SER A 124 -12.74 1.50 -10.07
CA SER A 124 -11.56 1.17 -10.90
C SER A 124 -10.21 1.14 -10.15
N GLN A 125 -10.20 0.86 -8.86
CA GLN A 125 -8.99 0.61 -8.07
C GLN A 125 -8.71 -0.89 -7.97
N VAL A 126 -7.44 -1.26 -8.09
CA VAL A 126 -6.95 -2.62 -7.85
C VAL A 126 -5.74 -2.55 -6.93
N LYS A 127 -5.80 -3.26 -5.82
CA LYS A 127 -4.71 -3.36 -4.87
C LYS A 127 -4.00 -4.70 -5.02
N LEU A 128 -2.69 -4.67 -5.29
CA LEU A 128 -1.82 -5.82 -5.37
C LEU A 128 -0.93 -5.89 -4.13
N LYS A 129 -0.99 -6.98 -3.40
CA LYS A 129 -0.03 -7.28 -2.34
C LYS A 129 1.21 -7.90 -2.95
N VAL A 130 2.39 -7.44 -2.57
CA VAL A 130 3.65 -7.94 -3.15
C VAL A 130 3.92 -9.39 -2.75
N GLU A 131 3.42 -9.87 -1.60
CA GLU A 131 3.47 -11.28 -1.26
C GLU A 131 2.84 -12.15 -2.35
N SER A 132 1.68 -11.79 -2.87
CA SER A 132 1.02 -12.53 -3.97
C SER A 132 1.80 -12.40 -5.30
N VAL A 133 2.49 -11.27 -5.52
CA VAL A 133 3.35 -11.09 -6.69
C VAL A 133 4.56 -12.02 -6.65
N LYS A 134 5.11 -12.31 -5.47
CA LYS A 134 6.25 -13.23 -5.29
C LYS A 134 5.90 -14.70 -5.62
N GLU A 135 4.62 -15.06 -5.62
CA GLU A 135 4.14 -16.40 -6.00
C GLU A 135 3.99 -16.58 -7.52
N LEU A 136 4.04 -15.47 -8.28
CA LEU A 136 3.95 -15.53 -9.74
C LEU A 136 5.25 -16.06 -10.37
N PRO A 137 5.17 -16.73 -11.52
CA PRO A 137 6.35 -17.13 -12.28
C PRO A 137 7.24 -15.92 -12.60
N VAL A 138 8.50 -16.01 -12.22
CA VAL A 138 9.46 -14.93 -12.39
C VAL A 138 10.29 -15.10 -13.67
N ILE A 139 10.58 -14.01 -14.35
CA ILE A 139 11.47 -14.00 -15.50
C ILE A 139 12.91 -13.86 -15.01
N LEU A 140 13.75 -14.83 -15.32
CA LEU A 140 15.18 -14.84 -14.98
C LEU A 140 15.47 -14.71 -13.47
N GLY A 141 14.53 -15.13 -12.62
CA GLY A 141 14.69 -15.09 -11.16
C GLY A 141 14.39 -13.74 -10.50
N GLU A 142 13.91 -12.75 -11.26
CA GLU A 142 13.54 -11.42 -10.73
C GLU A 142 12.02 -11.25 -10.62
N VAL A 143 11.57 -10.89 -9.42
CA VAL A 143 10.20 -10.50 -9.15
C VAL A 143 10.03 -9.03 -9.53
N ASP A 144 9.27 -8.75 -10.57
CA ASP A 144 9.01 -7.37 -11.02
C ASP A 144 7.57 -6.94 -10.69
N VAL A 145 7.48 -5.93 -9.83
CA VAL A 145 6.19 -5.43 -9.32
C VAL A 145 5.37 -4.76 -10.44
N LEU A 146 6.01 -4.02 -11.36
CA LEU A 146 5.29 -3.39 -12.48
C LEU A 146 4.84 -4.40 -13.52
N LYS A 147 5.64 -5.43 -13.80
CA LYS A 147 5.23 -6.50 -14.71
C LYS A 147 4.03 -7.29 -14.19
N SER A 148 3.92 -7.45 -12.88
CA SER A 148 2.74 -8.09 -12.31
C SER A 148 1.46 -7.29 -12.53
N ALA A 149 1.57 -5.95 -12.61
CA ALA A 149 0.45 -5.09 -12.95
C ALA A 149 -0.07 -5.31 -14.38
N GLN A 150 0.79 -5.73 -15.31
CA GLN A 150 0.39 -6.03 -16.70
C GLN A 150 -0.54 -7.23 -16.82
N LEU A 151 -0.62 -8.07 -15.79
CA LEU A 151 -1.56 -9.21 -15.74
C LEU A 151 -3.01 -8.76 -15.39
N LEU A 152 -3.19 -7.50 -15.01
CA LEU A 152 -4.51 -7.00 -14.62
C LEU A 152 -5.33 -6.55 -15.84
N PRO A 153 -6.65 -6.76 -15.82
CA PRO A 153 -7.54 -6.31 -16.89
C PRO A 153 -7.42 -4.80 -17.14
N GLY A 154 -7.30 -4.41 -18.42
CA GLY A 154 -7.19 -3.01 -18.84
C GLY A 154 -5.80 -2.39 -18.68
N ILE A 155 -4.78 -3.21 -18.44
CA ILE A 155 -3.38 -2.83 -18.49
C ILE A 155 -2.68 -3.69 -19.54
N GLN A 156 -1.89 -3.08 -20.39
CA GLN A 156 -1.15 -3.75 -21.44
C GLN A 156 0.35 -3.44 -21.34
N SER A 157 1.17 -4.39 -21.79
CA SER A 157 2.60 -4.18 -21.98
C SER A 157 2.87 -3.47 -23.31
N GLY A 158 3.93 -2.69 -23.38
CA GLY A 158 4.43 -2.10 -24.63
C GLY A 158 5.17 -3.06 -25.54
N GLY A 159 5.14 -4.35 -25.25
CA GLY A 159 5.84 -5.42 -25.96
C GLY A 159 6.51 -6.39 -24.99
N GLU A 160 7.04 -7.51 -25.52
CA GLU A 160 7.74 -8.51 -24.72
C GLU A 160 8.95 -7.90 -24.01
N GLY A 161 9.05 -8.14 -22.70
CA GLY A 161 10.15 -7.65 -21.88
C GLY A 161 10.04 -6.18 -21.46
N ASN A 162 9.03 -5.42 -21.87
CA ASN A 162 8.88 -4.01 -21.51
C ASN A 162 8.04 -3.85 -20.23
N SER A 163 8.56 -3.14 -19.22
CA SER A 163 7.85 -2.80 -17.99
C SER A 163 6.93 -1.56 -18.11
N GLY A 164 6.89 -0.93 -19.30
CA GLY A 164 5.97 0.17 -19.57
C GLY A 164 4.51 -0.27 -19.46
N LEU A 165 3.69 0.55 -18.81
CA LEU A 165 2.28 0.27 -18.58
C LEU A 165 1.41 1.14 -19.48
N TYR A 166 0.62 0.50 -20.31
CA TYR A 166 -0.42 1.13 -21.13
C TYR A 166 -1.76 0.87 -20.46
N VAL A 167 -2.31 1.88 -19.80
CA VAL A 167 -3.53 1.73 -19.02
C VAL A 167 -4.70 2.36 -19.78
N ARG A 168 -5.70 1.54 -20.15
CA ARG A 168 -6.90 1.97 -20.88
C ARG A 168 -6.61 2.82 -22.12
N GLY A 169 -5.53 2.48 -22.83
CA GLY A 169 -5.11 3.19 -24.05
C GLY A 169 -4.16 4.38 -23.82
N GLY A 170 -3.90 4.76 -22.58
CA GLY A 170 -2.91 5.79 -22.26
C GLY A 170 -1.49 5.22 -22.23
N GLY A 171 -0.50 6.01 -22.69
CA GLY A 171 0.91 5.64 -22.74
C GLY A 171 1.60 5.63 -21.37
N PRO A 172 2.83 5.06 -21.29
CA PRO A 172 3.58 4.98 -20.03
C PRO A 172 3.88 6.33 -19.39
N ASP A 173 4.08 7.38 -20.20
CA ASP A 173 4.31 8.76 -19.78
C ASP A 173 3.08 9.43 -19.19
N GLN A 174 1.88 8.86 -19.40
CA GLN A 174 0.61 9.35 -18.88
C GLN A 174 0.21 8.74 -17.53
N ASN A 175 1.02 7.83 -17.00
CA ASN A 175 0.80 7.25 -15.68
C ASN A 175 1.56 8.03 -14.61
N LEU A 176 0.91 8.27 -13.47
CA LEU A 176 1.56 8.80 -12.27
C LEU A 176 2.07 7.62 -11.44
N ILE A 177 3.38 7.49 -11.34
CA ILE A 177 4.01 6.45 -10.53
C ILE A 177 4.59 7.11 -9.28
N LEU A 178 4.13 6.63 -8.13
CA LEU A 178 4.54 7.13 -6.82
C LEU A 178 5.22 6.02 -6.02
N LEU A 179 6.25 6.37 -5.28
CA LEU A 179 6.88 5.54 -4.25
C LEU A 179 6.85 6.31 -2.93
N ASP A 180 6.05 5.85 -1.97
CA ASP A 180 5.78 6.54 -0.72
C ASP A 180 5.44 8.04 -0.97
N GLU A 181 4.49 8.32 -1.87
CA GLU A 181 4.02 9.66 -2.28
C GLU A 181 5.01 10.47 -3.15
N ALA A 182 6.27 10.04 -3.30
CA ALA A 182 7.24 10.70 -4.17
C ALA A 182 7.09 10.25 -5.62
N VAL A 183 7.11 11.22 -6.57
CA VAL A 183 6.99 10.93 -8.00
C VAL A 183 8.24 10.24 -8.53
N VAL A 184 8.06 9.09 -9.17
CA VAL A 184 9.11 8.35 -9.87
C VAL A 184 8.96 8.60 -11.37
N TYR A 185 9.84 9.43 -11.95
CA TYR A 185 9.77 9.82 -13.36
C TYR A 185 10.22 8.71 -14.30
N ASN A 186 11.26 7.98 -13.93
CA ASN A 186 11.74 6.82 -14.70
C ASN A 186 11.66 5.57 -13.81
N ALA A 187 10.66 4.75 -14.06
CA ALA A 187 10.37 3.58 -13.27
C ALA A 187 11.03 2.29 -13.79
N ALA A 188 11.95 2.40 -14.78
CA ALA A 188 12.51 1.24 -15.44
C ALA A 188 13.99 1.36 -15.78
N HIS A 189 14.68 0.22 -15.74
CA HIS A 189 16.03 0.02 -16.23
C HIS A 189 16.02 -0.72 -17.58
N LEU A 190 17.14 -0.69 -18.30
CA LEU A 190 17.37 -1.43 -19.55
C LEU A 190 16.20 -1.31 -20.52
N PHE A 191 15.91 -0.07 -20.96
CA PHE A 191 14.82 0.22 -21.92
C PHE A 191 13.45 -0.34 -21.53
N GLY A 192 13.19 -0.51 -20.22
CA GLY A 192 11.93 -1.05 -19.73
C GLY A 192 11.95 -2.54 -19.39
N PHE A 193 13.11 -3.20 -19.45
CA PHE A 193 13.16 -4.63 -19.16
C PHE A 193 13.03 -4.96 -17.66
N PHE A 194 13.48 -4.07 -16.77
CA PHE A 194 13.34 -4.23 -15.31
C PHE A 194 12.74 -2.96 -14.70
N SER A 195 11.87 -3.12 -13.72
CA SER A 195 11.44 -1.98 -12.90
C SER A 195 12.51 -1.59 -11.88
N VAL A 196 12.49 -0.33 -11.45
CA VAL A 196 13.37 0.18 -10.38
C VAL A 196 12.98 -0.33 -8.99
N PHE A 197 11.84 -0.98 -8.86
CA PHE A 197 11.28 -1.38 -7.57
C PHE A 197 11.76 -2.76 -7.14
N ASN A 198 12.43 -2.81 -5.98
CA ASN A 198 12.78 -4.08 -5.35
C ASN A 198 11.58 -4.62 -4.56
N ALA A 199 11.03 -5.75 -4.99
CA ALA A 199 9.86 -6.39 -4.37
C ALA A 199 10.04 -6.68 -2.86
N ASP A 200 11.26 -6.84 -2.36
CA ASP A 200 11.51 -7.11 -0.95
C ASP A 200 11.26 -5.88 -0.07
N ALA A 201 11.43 -4.66 -0.62
CA ALA A 201 11.17 -3.40 0.08
C ALA A 201 9.72 -2.90 -0.08
N ILE A 202 8.95 -3.47 -1.02
CA ILE A 202 7.59 -3.03 -1.31
C ILE A 202 6.58 -3.83 -0.49
N LYS A 203 5.57 -3.14 0.00
CA LYS A 203 4.45 -3.69 0.77
C LYS A 203 3.26 -4.00 -0.10
N ASP A 204 2.78 -2.98 -0.80
CA ASP A 204 1.67 -3.10 -1.74
C ASP A 204 1.76 -2.05 -2.86
N MET A 205 0.96 -2.28 -3.89
CA MET A 205 0.79 -1.38 -5.02
C MET A 205 -0.71 -1.18 -5.25
N ASN A 206 -1.14 0.07 -5.23
CA ASN A 206 -2.50 0.46 -5.53
C ASN A 206 -2.56 1.09 -6.93
N ILE A 207 -3.39 0.53 -7.81
CA ILE A 207 -3.52 0.99 -9.20
C ILE A 207 -4.91 1.57 -9.39
N ILE A 208 -4.98 2.85 -9.71
CA ILE A 208 -6.20 3.60 -9.97
C ILE A 208 -6.28 3.83 -11.49
N LYS A 209 -7.18 3.11 -12.16
CA LYS A 209 -7.31 3.12 -13.63
C LYS A 209 -8.34 4.12 -14.15
N GLY A 210 -8.92 4.94 -13.28
CA GLY A 210 -9.93 5.94 -13.60
C GLY A 210 -10.69 6.36 -12.36
N GLY A 211 -11.37 7.51 -12.41
CA GLY A 211 -12.00 8.09 -11.24
C GLY A 211 -10.96 8.53 -10.20
N MET A 212 -9.86 9.13 -10.66
CA MET A 212 -8.76 9.53 -9.78
C MET A 212 -9.26 10.51 -8.73
N PRO A 213 -8.99 10.24 -7.44
CA PRO A 213 -9.24 11.19 -6.36
C PRO A 213 -8.52 12.53 -6.60
N ALA A 214 -9.07 13.62 -6.06
CA ALA A 214 -8.55 14.98 -6.28
C ALA A 214 -7.13 15.21 -5.72
N GLU A 215 -6.65 14.33 -4.85
CA GLU A 215 -5.28 14.33 -4.31
C GLU A 215 -4.22 13.98 -5.36
N TYR A 216 -4.61 13.28 -6.43
CA TYR A 216 -3.71 12.91 -7.52
C TYR A 216 -3.92 13.83 -8.72
N GLY A 217 -2.83 14.32 -9.29
CA GLY A 217 -2.85 15.19 -10.45
C GLY A 217 -1.62 15.06 -11.34
N GLY A 218 -1.60 15.81 -12.46
CA GLY A 218 -0.44 15.90 -13.34
C GLY A 218 -0.24 14.75 -14.33
N ARG A 219 -1.14 13.74 -14.35
CA ARG A 219 -1.14 12.64 -15.32
C ARG A 219 -2.56 12.30 -15.76
N LEU A 220 -2.71 11.66 -16.92
CA LEU A 220 -4.00 11.52 -17.61
C LEU A 220 -4.58 10.10 -17.57
N SER A 221 -3.74 9.06 -17.46
CA SER A 221 -4.18 7.68 -17.66
C SER A 221 -4.45 6.94 -16.36
N SER A 222 -3.46 6.85 -15.47
CA SER A 222 -3.61 6.12 -14.21
C SER A 222 -2.71 6.67 -13.11
N VAL A 223 -2.98 6.23 -11.88
CA VAL A 223 -2.08 6.39 -10.73
C VAL A 223 -1.64 5.01 -10.27
N ILE A 224 -0.34 4.84 -10.09
CA ILE A 224 0.29 3.64 -9.55
C ILE A 224 0.99 4.08 -8.28
N ASP A 225 0.35 3.84 -7.16
CA ASP A 225 0.83 4.24 -5.85
C ASP A 225 1.46 3.04 -5.15
N ILE A 226 2.78 3.09 -4.98
CA ILE A 226 3.60 2.01 -4.42
C ILE A 226 4.02 2.40 -3.02
N THR A 227 3.62 1.57 -2.05
CA THR A 227 3.94 1.77 -0.64
C THR A 227 5.08 0.85 -0.23
N MET A 228 6.12 1.43 0.38
CA MET A 228 7.22 0.68 0.97
C MET A 228 6.85 0.06 2.30
N LYS A 229 7.54 -1.05 2.65
CA LYS A 229 7.50 -1.62 4.01
C LYS A 229 8.08 -0.64 5.02
N ASP A 230 7.52 -0.63 6.23
CA ASP A 230 8.01 0.23 7.31
C ASP A 230 9.23 -0.37 8.04
N GLY A 231 9.55 -1.64 7.77
CA GLY A 231 10.54 -2.40 8.50
C GLY A 231 10.03 -2.95 9.84
N ASN A 232 10.68 -4.00 10.33
CA ASN A 232 10.29 -4.67 11.56
C ASN A 232 10.74 -3.88 12.79
N ASN A 233 9.81 -3.42 13.62
CA ASN A 233 10.14 -2.65 14.82
C ASN A 233 10.41 -3.50 16.09
N LYS A 234 10.40 -4.83 15.97
CA LYS A 234 10.57 -5.76 17.08
C LYS A 234 11.86 -6.56 17.02
N ARG A 235 12.26 -7.00 15.82
CA ARG A 235 13.44 -7.84 15.59
C ARG A 235 14.14 -7.52 14.29
N PHE A 236 15.44 -7.78 14.25
CA PHE A 236 16.20 -7.72 13.01
C PHE A 236 15.84 -8.88 12.09
N GLN A 237 15.73 -8.59 10.80
CA GLN A 237 15.53 -9.57 9.74
C GLN A 237 16.41 -9.21 8.54
N ALA A 238 16.86 -10.24 7.84
CA ALA A 238 17.57 -10.12 6.58
C ALA A 238 16.92 -11.05 5.57
N ASP A 239 16.59 -10.52 4.40
CA ASP A 239 16.07 -11.27 3.27
C ASP A 239 16.99 -11.01 2.08
N GLY A 240 17.30 -12.03 1.30
CA GLY A 240 18.17 -11.85 0.16
C GLY A 240 18.07 -13.01 -0.83
N GLY A 241 18.64 -12.78 -1.99
CA GLY A 241 18.69 -13.78 -3.04
C GLY A 241 19.78 -13.50 -4.05
N ILE A 242 20.34 -14.57 -4.58
CA ILE A 242 21.27 -14.53 -5.70
C ILE A 242 20.58 -15.23 -6.87
N GLY A 243 20.24 -14.45 -7.89
CA GLY A 243 19.66 -14.93 -9.12
C GLY A 243 20.70 -15.05 -10.23
N LEU A 244 20.28 -15.45 -11.42
CA LEU A 244 21.16 -15.54 -12.59
C LEU A 244 21.68 -14.19 -13.04
N LEU A 245 20.85 -13.13 -12.98
CA LEU A 245 21.18 -11.80 -13.49
C LEU A 245 21.43 -10.75 -12.42
N SER A 246 20.93 -10.96 -11.22
CA SER A 246 21.01 -9.97 -10.14
C SER A 246 21.15 -10.63 -8.77
N SER A 247 21.64 -9.87 -7.83
CA SER A 247 21.61 -10.17 -6.39
C SER A 247 20.86 -9.07 -5.66
N ARG A 248 20.14 -9.43 -4.61
CA ARG A 248 19.42 -8.51 -3.75
C ARG A 248 19.65 -8.84 -2.29
N LEU A 249 19.65 -7.82 -1.46
CA LEU A 249 19.75 -7.93 -0.01
C LEU A 249 18.87 -6.85 0.62
N THR A 250 18.04 -7.27 1.55
CA THR A 250 17.18 -6.38 2.33
C THR A 250 17.44 -6.62 3.81
N LEU A 251 17.77 -5.56 4.51
CA LEU A 251 17.98 -5.55 5.95
C LEU A 251 16.91 -4.68 6.60
N GLN A 252 16.29 -5.17 7.66
CA GLN A 252 15.28 -4.42 8.40
C GLN A 252 15.37 -4.72 9.89
N GLY A 253 14.96 -3.76 10.70
CA GLY A 253 14.98 -3.95 12.15
C GLY A 253 14.62 -2.71 12.95
N PRO A 254 14.52 -2.84 14.28
CA PRO A 254 14.25 -1.72 15.16
C PRO A 254 15.51 -0.83 15.31
N ILE A 255 15.32 0.49 15.21
CA ILE A 255 16.27 1.47 15.76
C ILE A 255 15.99 1.60 17.25
N GLN A 256 14.72 1.75 17.61
CA GLN A 256 14.23 1.65 18.99
C GLN A 256 13.00 0.73 19.00
N LYS A 257 13.09 -0.36 19.76
CA LYS A 257 12.00 -1.36 19.82
C LYS A 257 10.64 -0.71 20.07
N GLU A 258 9.65 -1.13 19.27
CA GLU A 258 8.24 -0.68 19.30
C GLU A 258 8.00 0.82 19.00
N LYS A 259 9.07 1.61 18.75
CA LYS A 259 8.96 3.03 18.43
C LYS A 259 9.45 3.37 17.02
N SER A 260 10.54 2.77 16.60
CA SER A 260 11.15 3.11 15.31
C SER A 260 11.74 1.89 14.64
N SER A 261 11.70 1.89 13.32
CA SER A 261 12.30 0.84 12.50
C SER A 261 12.93 1.43 11.25
N PHE A 262 13.79 0.62 10.64
CA PHE A 262 14.37 0.91 9.35
C PHE A 262 14.22 -0.30 8.43
N ILE A 263 14.24 -0.04 7.14
CA ILE A 263 14.47 -1.00 6.08
C ILE A 263 15.46 -0.40 5.08
N VAL A 264 16.43 -1.20 4.66
CA VAL A 264 17.40 -0.87 3.62
C VAL A 264 17.43 -2.06 2.66
N SER A 265 17.15 -1.81 1.40
CA SER A 265 17.10 -2.84 0.36
C SER A 265 17.99 -2.43 -0.80
N GLY A 266 18.95 -3.27 -1.13
CA GLY A 266 19.85 -3.10 -2.26
C GLY A 266 19.67 -4.21 -3.29
N ARG A 267 19.77 -3.86 -4.59
CA ARG A 267 19.80 -4.79 -5.71
C ARG A 267 20.88 -4.34 -6.69
N ARG A 268 21.61 -5.31 -7.26
CA ARG A 268 22.58 -5.06 -8.35
C ARG A 268 22.49 -6.18 -9.38
N THR A 269 22.47 -5.81 -10.65
CA THR A 269 22.68 -6.76 -11.75
C THR A 269 24.17 -6.87 -12.04
N TYR A 270 24.58 -8.03 -12.57
CA TYR A 270 25.97 -8.32 -12.93
C TYR A 270 26.10 -8.92 -14.35
N ILE A 271 25.24 -8.49 -15.26
CA ILE A 271 25.28 -8.86 -16.68
C ILE A 271 26.63 -8.46 -17.27
N ASP A 272 27.20 -7.33 -16.82
CA ASP A 272 28.54 -6.86 -17.15
C ASP A 272 29.63 -7.91 -16.87
N VAL A 273 29.57 -8.59 -15.72
CA VAL A 273 30.52 -9.64 -15.33
C VAL A 273 30.28 -10.94 -16.11
N LEU A 274 29.01 -11.33 -16.26
CA LEU A 274 28.66 -12.58 -16.93
C LEU A 274 28.92 -12.55 -18.44
N ALA A 275 28.85 -11.38 -19.06
CA ALA A 275 29.07 -11.22 -20.49
C ALA A 275 30.57 -11.23 -20.85
N GLN A 276 31.48 -10.87 -19.94
CA GLN A 276 32.92 -10.75 -20.19
C GLN A 276 33.54 -11.99 -20.86
N PRO A 277 33.26 -13.24 -20.46
CA PRO A 277 33.87 -14.42 -21.11
C PRO A 277 33.44 -14.61 -22.59
N PHE A 278 32.33 -13.97 -22.98
CA PHE A 278 31.76 -14.09 -24.34
C PHE A 278 32.07 -12.88 -25.21
N MET A 279 32.73 -11.86 -24.66
CA MET A 279 33.14 -10.66 -25.40
C MET A 279 34.57 -10.84 -25.92
N ASN A 280 34.73 -11.03 -27.25
CA ASN A 280 36.03 -10.99 -27.91
C ASN A 280 36.43 -9.52 -28.16
N GLU A 281 37.73 -9.22 -28.13
CA GLU A 281 38.28 -7.88 -28.36
C GLU A 281 37.89 -7.27 -29.72
N GLU A 282 37.52 -8.12 -30.68
CA GLU A 282 37.12 -7.72 -32.05
C GLU A 282 35.64 -7.34 -32.17
N ASN A 283 34.81 -7.56 -31.13
CA ASN A 283 33.40 -7.24 -31.19
C ASN A 283 33.14 -5.76 -30.89
N ALA A 284 32.21 -5.14 -31.62
CA ALA A 284 31.78 -3.74 -31.42
C ALA A 284 31.29 -3.42 -30.00
N PHE A 285 31.06 -4.43 -29.17
CA PHE A 285 30.64 -4.32 -27.76
C PHE A 285 31.78 -4.60 -26.77
N SER A 286 33.02 -4.76 -27.26
CA SER A 286 34.19 -4.93 -26.40
C SER A 286 34.33 -3.75 -25.47
N GLY A 287 34.40 -4.01 -24.15
CA GLY A 287 34.45 -2.97 -23.13
C GLY A 287 33.10 -2.34 -22.73
N SER A 288 31.99 -2.74 -23.36
CA SER A 288 30.63 -2.31 -22.98
C SER A 288 30.08 -3.24 -21.89
N GLY A 289 29.95 -2.77 -20.68
CA GLY A 289 29.27 -3.49 -19.60
C GLY A 289 27.96 -2.77 -19.25
N TYR A 290 26.85 -3.49 -19.19
CA TYR A 290 25.62 -2.93 -18.66
C TYR A 290 25.34 -3.52 -17.28
N TYR A 291 25.21 -2.66 -16.31
CA TYR A 291 24.72 -3.00 -14.97
C TYR A 291 23.84 -1.87 -14.44
N PHE A 292 22.96 -2.21 -13.54
CA PHE A 292 22.24 -1.24 -12.73
C PHE A 292 22.25 -1.67 -11.28
N TYR A 293 22.04 -0.72 -10.41
CA TYR A 293 21.81 -0.96 -8.99
C TYR A 293 20.71 -0.05 -8.48
N ASP A 294 19.98 -0.55 -7.50
CA ASP A 294 18.93 0.15 -6.80
C ASP A 294 19.19 0.06 -5.30
N LEU A 295 19.07 1.17 -4.63
CA LEU A 295 19.09 1.26 -3.17
C LEU A 295 17.81 1.95 -2.73
N THR A 296 17.02 1.27 -1.92
CA THR A 296 15.78 1.78 -1.36
C THR A 296 15.88 1.76 0.16
N THR A 297 15.52 2.87 0.80
CA THR A 297 15.62 3.01 2.26
C THR A 297 14.37 3.65 2.82
N LYS A 298 13.92 3.21 3.98
CA LYS A 298 12.86 3.87 4.74
C LYS A 298 13.15 3.79 6.23
N VAL A 299 12.90 4.87 6.92
CA VAL A 299 12.98 4.96 8.38
C VAL A 299 11.68 5.53 8.89
N ASN A 300 11.16 4.99 9.98
CA ASN A 300 10.02 5.56 10.65
C ASN A 300 10.30 5.75 12.15
N TYR A 301 9.66 6.77 12.72
CA TYR A 301 9.76 7.08 14.13
C TYR A 301 8.40 7.52 14.70
N LYS A 302 7.92 6.82 15.74
CA LYS A 302 6.71 7.17 16.46
C LYS A 302 7.04 8.25 17.50
N LEU A 303 6.74 9.50 17.18
CA LEU A 303 6.95 10.64 18.07
C LEU A 303 5.97 10.62 19.28
N SER A 304 4.71 10.26 18.99
CA SER A 304 3.65 10.13 19.98
C SER A 304 2.58 9.17 19.49
N ASP A 305 1.53 8.93 20.27
CA ASP A 305 0.39 8.13 19.80
C ASP A 305 -0.40 8.79 18.65
N LYS A 306 -0.17 10.09 18.41
CA LYS A 306 -0.84 10.85 17.35
C LYS A 306 0.06 11.15 16.16
N ASN A 307 1.39 11.11 16.34
CA ASN A 307 2.36 11.58 15.34
C ASN A 307 3.40 10.51 15.06
N ARG A 308 3.60 10.22 13.80
CA ARG A 308 4.67 9.36 13.30
C ARG A 308 5.38 10.06 12.15
N LEU A 309 6.69 10.01 12.15
CA LEU A 309 7.54 10.54 11.09
C LEU A 309 8.00 9.40 10.19
N TYR A 310 8.00 9.63 8.89
CA TYR A 310 8.54 8.74 7.88
C TYR A 310 9.57 9.48 7.03
N LEU A 311 10.63 8.79 6.69
CA LEU A 311 11.64 9.26 5.75
C LEU A 311 11.95 8.10 4.79
N SER A 312 11.62 8.28 3.52
CA SER A 312 11.88 7.32 2.46
C SER A 312 12.87 7.89 1.46
N GLY A 313 13.69 7.05 0.86
CA GLY A 313 14.63 7.44 -0.17
C GLY A 313 14.89 6.31 -1.15
N TYR A 314 15.06 6.69 -2.42
CA TYR A 314 15.47 5.82 -3.51
C TYR A 314 16.68 6.42 -4.22
N PHE A 315 17.64 5.57 -4.53
CA PHE A 315 18.80 5.89 -5.36
C PHE A 315 19.08 4.72 -6.31
N GLY A 316 19.18 5.01 -7.61
CA GLY A 316 19.46 3.99 -8.63
C GLY A 316 20.23 4.56 -9.81
N ARG A 317 20.89 3.64 -10.54
CA ARG A 317 21.63 3.96 -11.77
C ARG A 317 21.44 2.84 -12.77
#